data_2b240e2aeaea5eb4f044e2c47edb3a99
#
_entry.id   2b240e2aeaea5eb4f044e2c47edb3a99
#
_cell.length_a   1.000
_cell.length_b   1.000
_cell.length_c   1.000
_cell.angle_alpha   90.00
_cell.angle_beta   90.00
_cell.angle_gamma   90.00
#
_symmetry.space_group_name_H-M   'P 1'
#
loop_
_entity.id
_entity.type
_entity.pdbx_description
1 polymer ?
#
loop_
_entity_poly.entity_id
_entity_poly.type
_entity_poly.pdbx_seq_one_letter_code
_entity_poly.pdbx_strand_id
1 'polypeptide(L)'
;LIRADLSLNLDADAVIWVKQVARPEAFGVVELNAENTIINLVEKPKDFVSDLAVIGIYYFKQIEFLKKALEEVVKKRLQPGEEYQINQGILAMMRSGKIFKTGTVKAWMDCGNPKVTLKTNSAMLAFKEAEGENLVDSTAIIDNSTIIPPCFVGKNVHIKNSTIGPGVSIGEGTKIINSQLKNALIQNHSHLENIQCDKAMIGNHVRYDGNPNFVSLGDYSELY
;
A
#
# COMPACT_ATOMS: atom_id res chain seq x y z
N LEU A 1 1.67 3.81 0.67
CA LEU A 1 2.33 4.89 1.41
C LEU A 1 2.88 5.93 0.44
N ILE A 2 2.77 7.20 0.77
CA ILE A 2 3.08 8.30 -0.14
C ILE A 2 4.04 9.23 0.57
N ARG A 3 5.21 9.47 -0.06
CA ARG A 3 6.05 10.62 0.22
C ARG A 3 5.79 11.65 -0.88
N ALA A 4 4.95 12.60 -0.57
CA ALA A 4 4.54 13.65 -1.49
C ALA A 4 4.82 15.02 -0.89
N ASP A 5 5.23 15.93 -1.74
CA ASP A 5 4.98 17.34 -1.50
C ASP A 5 3.52 17.60 -1.91
N LEU A 6 2.67 17.84 -0.93
CA LEU A 6 1.26 18.13 -1.13
C LEU A 6 1.02 19.64 -1.39
N SER A 7 1.99 20.33 -1.98
CA SER A 7 1.79 21.72 -2.41
C SER A 7 0.63 21.76 -3.41
N LEU A 8 -0.35 22.63 -3.11
CA LEU A 8 -1.55 22.76 -3.90
C LEU A 8 -1.35 23.84 -4.98
N ASN A 9 -1.69 23.51 -6.21
CA ASN A 9 -1.91 24.54 -7.23
C ASN A 9 -3.27 25.18 -6.98
N LEU A 10 -3.27 26.37 -6.39
CA LEU A 10 -4.49 27.12 -5.98
C LEU A 10 -5.31 27.64 -7.16
N ASP A 11 -4.77 27.62 -8.37
CA ASP A 11 -5.46 28.05 -9.59
C ASP A 11 -6.35 26.94 -10.20
N ALA A 12 -6.34 25.75 -9.62
CA ALA A 12 -7.18 24.64 -10.02
C ALA A 12 -8.42 24.49 -9.13
N ASP A 13 -9.53 23.96 -9.71
CA ASP A 13 -10.70 23.52 -8.93
C ASP A 13 -10.42 22.21 -8.19
N ALA A 14 -9.53 21.38 -8.74
CA ALA A 14 -9.11 20.11 -8.15
C ALA A 14 -7.69 19.72 -8.56
N VAL A 15 -7.04 18.92 -7.71
CA VAL A 15 -5.72 18.32 -7.98
C VAL A 15 -5.84 16.80 -7.83
N ILE A 16 -5.30 16.08 -8.80
CA ILE A 16 -5.19 14.62 -8.75
C ILE A 16 -3.71 14.25 -8.70
N TRP A 17 -3.28 13.53 -7.66
CA TRP A 17 -1.90 13.08 -7.60
C TRP A 17 -1.69 11.86 -8.49
N VAL A 18 -0.61 11.94 -9.25
CA VAL A 18 -0.24 10.93 -10.23
C VAL A 18 1.21 10.46 -10.03
N LYS A 19 1.49 9.26 -10.50
CA LYS A 19 2.83 8.68 -10.58
C LYS A 19 3.05 8.07 -11.95
N GLN A 20 4.20 8.34 -12.55
CA GLN A 20 4.61 7.65 -13.76
C GLN A 20 4.90 6.18 -13.46
N VAL A 21 4.29 5.28 -14.22
CA VAL A 21 4.34 3.83 -14.02
C VAL A 21 4.71 3.11 -15.33
N ALA A 22 5.34 1.93 -15.19
CA ALA A 22 5.71 1.11 -16.33
C ALA A 22 4.54 0.29 -16.92
N ARG A 23 3.44 0.14 -16.17
CA ARG A 23 2.28 -0.69 -16.53
C ARG A 23 0.99 0.08 -16.31
N PRO A 24 0.70 1.10 -17.15
CA PRO A 24 -0.46 1.97 -16.97
C PRO A 24 -1.81 1.25 -17.11
N GLU A 25 -1.86 0.14 -17.85
CA GLU A 25 -3.06 -0.67 -18.05
C GLU A 25 -3.63 -1.28 -16.75
N ALA A 26 -2.85 -1.26 -15.66
CA ALA A 26 -3.30 -1.74 -14.36
C ALA A 26 -4.04 -0.69 -13.51
N PHE A 27 -4.05 0.58 -13.95
CA PHE A 27 -4.49 1.73 -13.16
C PHE A 27 -5.42 2.65 -13.95
N GLY A 28 -6.10 3.55 -13.25
CA GLY A 28 -6.66 4.75 -13.89
C GLY A 28 -5.53 5.69 -14.29
N VAL A 29 -5.56 6.22 -15.50
CA VAL A 29 -4.54 7.14 -16.01
C VAL A 29 -5.15 8.48 -16.42
N VAL A 30 -4.36 9.55 -16.37
CA VAL A 30 -4.77 10.89 -16.80
C VAL A 30 -4.06 11.29 -18.09
N GLU A 31 -4.77 11.98 -18.96
CA GLU A 31 -4.23 12.62 -20.14
C GLU A 31 -4.15 14.13 -19.92
N LEU A 32 -3.03 14.74 -20.31
CA LEU A 32 -2.74 16.16 -20.10
C LEU A 32 -2.69 16.90 -21.43
N ASN A 33 -3.12 18.17 -21.43
CA ASN A 33 -2.83 19.10 -22.51
C ASN A 33 -1.45 19.78 -22.32
N ALA A 34 -1.09 20.66 -23.26
CA ALA A 34 0.18 21.38 -23.25
C ALA A 34 0.38 22.27 -22.00
N GLU A 35 -0.70 22.70 -21.35
CA GLU A 35 -0.71 23.53 -20.14
C GLU A 35 -0.72 22.69 -18.84
N ASN A 36 -0.45 21.37 -18.93
CA ASN A 36 -0.52 20.43 -17.80
C ASN A 36 -1.90 20.41 -17.10
N THR A 37 -2.97 20.61 -17.87
CA THR A 37 -4.35 20.45 -17.39
C THR A 37 -4.83 19.06 -17.75
N ILE A 38 -5.48 18.40 -16.83
CA ILE A 38 -6.09 17.08 -17.09
C ILE A 38 -7.28 17.28 -18.03
N ILE A 39 -7.22 16.65 -19.20
CA ILE A 39 -8.27 16.71 -20.22
C ILE A 39 -9.07 15.40 -20.29
N ASN A 40 -8.52 14.32 -19.79
CA ASN A 40 -9.19 13.03 -19.77
C ASN A 40 -8.69 12.15 -18.61
N LEU A 41 -9.51 11.15 -18.22
CA LEU A 41 -9.21 10.15 -17.23
C LEU A 41 -9.80 8.82 -17.68
N VAL A 42 -8.97 7.79 -17.81
CA VAL A 42 -9.37 6.49 -18.33
C VAL A 42 -8.99 5.40 -17.33
N GLU A 43 -9.97 4.61 -16.91
CA GLU A 43 -9.76 3.48 -16.00
C GLU A 43 -9.27 2.26 -16.76
N LYS A 44 -8.11 1.74 -16.38
CA LYS A 44 -7.50 0.51 -16.92
C LYS A 44 -7.57 0.46 -18.46
N PRO A 45 -6.90 1.40 -19.14
CA PRO A 45 -7.00 1.51 -20.59
C PRO A 45 -6.48 0.24 -21.28
N LYS A 46 -7.21 -0.22 -22.31
CA LYS A 46 -6.78 -1.36 -23.13
C LYS A 46 -5.65 -0.97 -24.09
N ASP A 47 -5.72 0.24 -24.61
CA ASP A 47 -4.69 0.84 -25.47
C ASP A 47 -3.92 1.89 -24.67
N PHE A 48 -2.67 2.15 -25.04
CA PHE A 48 -1.86 3.15 -24.36
C PHE A 48 -2.48 4.55 -24.51
N VAL A 49 -2.78 5.20 -23.39
CA VAL A 49 -3.26 6.59 -23.31
C VAL A 49 -2.19 7.49 -22.68
N SER A 50 -1.67 7.09 -21.53
CA SER A 50 -0.68 7.83 -20.76
C SER A 50 -0.06 6.88 -19.74
N ASP A 51 1.14 7.21 -19.27
CA ASP A 51 1.83 6.49 -18.19
C ASP A 51 1.65 7.14 -16.81
N LEU A 52 0.80 8.19 -16.70
CA LEU A 52 0.52 8.91 -15.47
C LEU A 52 -0.66 8.27 -14.73
N ALA A 53 -0.34 7.31 -13.86
CA ALA A 53 -1.33 6.59 -13.06
C ALA A 53 -1.84 7.45 -11.88
N VAL A 54 -3.16 7.43 -11.68
CA VAL A 54 -3.82 8.02 -10.52
C VAL A 54 -3.49 7.19 -9.29
N ILE A 55 -3.03 7.83 -8.22
CA ILE A 55 -2.58 7.14 -7.00
C ILE A 55 -3.60 7.16 -5.86
N GLY A 56 -4.83 7.60 -6.13
CA GLY A 56 -5.92 7.61 -5.15
C GLY A 56 -5.90 8.79 -4.18
N ILE A 57 -5.09 9.82 -4.44
CA ILE A 57 -5.14 11.10 -3.70
C ILE A 57 -5.77 12.16 -4.58
N TYR A 58 -6.74 12.85 -4.00
CA TYR A 58 -7.49 13.91 -4.66
C TYR A 58 -7.67 15.09 -3.70
N TYR A 59 -7.57 16.28 -4.24
CA TYR A 59 -8.00 17.51 -3.59
C TYR A 59 -9.09 18.18 -4.41
N PHE A 60 -10.15 18.62 -3.77
CA PHE A 60 -11.23 19.40 -4.39
C PHE A 60 -11.40 20.69 -3.63
N LYS A 61 -11.27 21.83 -4.31
CA LYS A 61 -11.44 23.17 -3.73
C LYS A 61 -12.85 23.35 -3.16
N GLN A 62 -13.85 22.78 -3.85
CA GLN A 62 -15.26 22.79 -3.47
C GLN A 62 -15.83 21.38 -3.66
N ILE A 63 -15.90 20.61 -2.59
CA ILE A 63 -16.33 19.20 -2.61
C ILE A 63 -17.78 19.01 -3.04
N GLU A 64 -18.60 20.06 -2.90
CA GLU A 64 -20.02 20.05 -3.28
C GLU A 64 -20.23 19.76 -4.76
N PHE A 65 -19.30 20.19 -5.62
CA PHE A 65 -19.38 19.89 -7.06
C PHE A 65 -19.17 18.40 -7.31
N LEU A 66 -18.21 17.77 -6.63
CA LEU A 66 -18.02 16.33 -6.73
C LEU A 66 -19.25 15.58 -6.20
N LYS A 67 -19.78 15.99 -5.04
CA LYS A 67 -20.98 15.37 -4.46
C LYS A 67 -22.13 15.38 -5.44
N LYS A 68 -22.46 16.56 -6.03
CA LYS A 68 -23.51 16.68 -7.04
C LYS A 68 -23.25 15.78 -8.27
N ALA A 69 -22.02 15.76 -8.76
CA ALA A 69 -21.67 14.93 -9.91
C ALA A 69 -21.85 13.43 -9.62
N LEU A 70 -21.45 12.98 -8.44
CA LEU A 70 -21.61 11.59 -8.01
C LEU A 70 -23.09 11.23 -7.73
N GLU A 71 -23.89 12.14 -7.19
CA GLU A 71 -25.33 11.94 -7.03
C GLU A 71 -26.02 11.64 -8.38
N GLU A 72 -25.61 12.28 -9.45
CA GLU A 72 -26.12 11.96 -10.79
C GLU A 72 -25.58 10.63 -11.34
N VAL A 73 -24.35 10.27 -10.99
CA VAL A 73 -23.79 8.97 -11.36
C VAL A 73 -24.53 7.82 -10.70
N VAL A 74 -24.81 7.90 -9.40
CA VAL A 74 -25.46 6.81 -8.64
C VAL A 74 -26.96 6.67 -8.95
N LYS A 75 -27.58 7.67 -9.58
CA LYS A 75 -28.95 7.54 -10.10
C LYS A 75 -29.04 6.57 -11.28
N LYS A 76 -27.93 6.36 -11.99
CA LYS A 76 -27.87 5.43 -13.12
C LYS A 76 -27.79 4.01 -12.59
N ARG A 77 -28.69 3.15 -13.04
CA ARG A 77 -28.66 1.73 -12.69
C ARG A 77 -27.45 1.06 -13.35
N LEU A 78 -26.61 0.41 -12.54
CA LEU A 78 -25.48 -0.38 -13.06
C LEU A 78 -25.97 -1.68 -13.70
N GLN A 79 -25.25 -2.12 -14.74
CA GLN A 79 -25.39 -3.47 -15.25
C GLN A 79 -24.64 -4.47 -14.35
N PRO A 80 -25.00 -5.76 -14.38
CA PRO A 80 -24.27 -6.78 -13.64
C PRO A 80 -22.77 -6.75 -13.98
N GLY A 81 -21.91 -6.62 -12.95
CA GLY A 81 -20.46 -6.54 -13.11
C GLY A 81 -19.88 -5.14 -13.29
N GLU A 82 -20.70 -4.10 -13.36
CA GLU A 82 -20.26 -2.71 -13.34
C GLU A 82 -20.14 -2.20 -11.90
N GLU A 83 -19.26 -1.22 -11.71
CA GLU A 83 -19.03 -0.53 -10.43
C GLU A 83 -19.17 0.98 -10.60
N TYR A 84 -19.67 1.66 -9.57
CA TYR A 84 -19.61 3.13 -9.51
C TYR A 84 -18.17 3.56 -9.26
N GLN A 85 -17.66 4.44 -10.12
CA GLN A 85 -16.29 4.93 -10.03
C GLN A 85 -16.27 6.44 -9.82
N ILE A 86 -15.37 6.91 -8.96
CA ILE A 86 -15.15 8.35 -8.74
C ILE A 86 -14.78 9.07 -10.03
N ASN A 87 -14.11 8.36 -10.95
CA ASN A 87 -13.72 8.88 -12.27
C ASN A 87 -14.91 9.42 -13.08
N GLN A 88 -16.10 8.83 -12.95
CA GLN A 88 -17.32 9.29 -13.63
C GLN A 88 -17.75 10.67 -13.10
N GLY A 89 -17.65 10.90 -11.79
CA GLY A 89 -17.93 12.20 -11.18
C GLY A 89 -16.89 13.25 -11.58
N ILE A 90 -15.61 12.89 -11.60
CA ILE A 90 -14.52 13.76 -12.02
C ILE A 90 -14.72 14.20 -13.50
N LEU A 91 -14.98 13.27 -14.40
CA LEU A 91 -15.26 13.57 -15.81
C LEU A 91 -16.50 14.47 -15.99
N ALA A 92 -17.53 14.30 -15.16
CA ALA A 92 -18.71 15.17 -15.17
C ALA A 92 -18.35 16.60 -14.72
N MET A 93 -17.51 16.76 -13.70
CA MET A 93 -17.01 18.07 -13.28
C MET A 93 -16.17 18.73 -14.40
N MET A 94 -15.28 17.99 -15.06
CA MET A 94 -14.47 18.50 -16.17
C MET A 94 -15.36 18.99 -17.32
N ARG A 95 -16.42 18.24 -17.68
CA ARG A 95 -17.41 18.66 -18.69
C ARG A 95 -18.18 19.92 -18.30
N SER A 96 -18.32 20.20 -17.01
CA SER A 96 -18.91 21.44 -16.50
C SER A 96 -17.93 22.63 -16.41
N GLY A 97 -16.72 22.48 -16.98
CA GLY A 97 -15.70 23.52 -17.06
C GLY A 97 -14.79 23.64 -15.84
N LYS A 98 -14.80 22.64 -14.93
CA LYS A 98 -13.89 22.62 -13.79
C LYS A 98 -12.48 22.24 -14.21
N ILE A 99 -11.48 22.97 -13.69
CA ILE A 99 -10.07 22.81 -14.03
C ILE A 99 -9.41 21.83 -13.06
N PHE A 100 -8.83 20.78 -13.62
CA PHE A 100 -8.09 19.76 -12.91
C PHE A 100 -6.61 19.82 -13.26
N LYS A 101 -5.74 19.84 -12.25
CA LYS A 101 -4.28 19.77 -12.41
C LYS A 101 -3.72 18.51 -11.76
N THR A 102 -2.49 18.15 -12.12
CA THR A 102 -1.80 17.04 -11.47
C THR A 102 -0.93 17.51 -10.31
N GLY A 103 -0.92 16.71 -9.24
CA GLY A 103 0.14 16.70 -8.24
C GLY A 103 1.10 15.54 -8.52
N THR A 104 2.37 15.67 -8.14
CA THR A 104 3.36 14.61 -8.30
C THR A 104 3.81 14.05 -6.95
N VAL A 105 4.29 12.81 -6.93
CA VAL A 105 4.83 12.18 -5.73
C VAL A 105 6.22 11.63 -5.98
N LYS A 106 7.10 11.74 -4.97
CA LYS A 106 8.45 11.17 -5.03
C LYS A 106 8.40 9.66 -4.99
N ALA A 107 7.59 9.09 -4.11
CA ALA A 107 7.41 7.66 -3.96
C ALA A 107 5.95 7.31 -3.75
N TRP A 108 5.52 6.26 -4.41
CA TRP A 108 4.21 5.64 -4.23
C TRP A 108 4.41 4.13 -4.11
N MET A 109 3.82 3.56 -3.06
CA MET A 109 3.95 2.15 -2.73
C MET A 109 2.55 1.58 -2.56
N ASP A 110 2.21 0.71 -3.49
CA ASP A 110 0.95 -0.03 -3.51
C ASP A 110 0.98 -1.20 -2.51
N CYS A 111 -0.19 -1.68 -2.11
CA CYS A 111 -0.40 -2.85 -1.26
C CYS A 111 -1.51 -3.75 -1.80
N GLY A 112 -1.78 -3.71 -3.10
CA GLY A 112 -2.89 -4.39 -3.75
C GLY A 112 -2.74 -5.92 -3.84
N ASN A 113 -1.56 -6.46 -3.54
CA ASN A 113 -1.36 -7.91 -3.47
C ASN A 113 -0.18 -8.26 -2.54
N PRO A 114 -0.06 -9.52 -2.06
CA PRO A 114 0.96 -9.92 -1.10
C PRO A 114 2.40 -9.58 -1.52
N LYS A 115 2.75 -9.82 -2.78
CA LYS A 115 4.10 -9.56 -3.30
C LYS A 115 4.47 -8.08 -3.26
N VAL A 116 3.53 -7.20 -3.59
CA VAL A 116 3.75 -5.75 -3.57
C VAL A 116 3.74 -5.24 -2.14
N THR A 117 2.87 -5.75 -1.28
CA THR A 117 2.81 -5.40 0.15
C THR A 117 4.12 -5.70 0.86
N LEU A 118 4.75 -6.86 0.62
CA LEU A 118 6.06 -7.20 1.19
C LEU A 118 7.17 -6.26 0.70
N LYS A 119 7.15 -5.85 -0.58
CA LYS A 119 8.09 -4.84 -1.10
C LYS A 119 7.87 -3.49 -0.42
N THR A 120 6.62 -3.08 -0.25
CA THR A 120 6.26 -1.84 0.45
C THR A 120 6.73 -1.88 1.91
N ASN A 121 6.52 -3.01 2.61
CA ASN A 121 7.03 -3.21 3.97
C ASN A 121 8.55 -3.01 4.04
N SER A 122 9.31 -3.69 3.18
CA SER A 122 10.78 -3.57 3.16
C SER A 122 11.25 -2.14 2.86
N ALA A 123 10.60 -1.45 1.92
CA ALA A 123 10.91 -0.05 1.61
C ALA A 123 10.61 0.89 2.79
N MET A 124 9.49 0.66 3.49
CA MET A 124 9.13 1.45 4.66
C MET A 124 10.10 1.28 5.82
N LEU A 125 10.52 0.05 6.08
CA LEU A 125 11.54 -0.24 7.10
C LEU A 125 12.85 0.48 6.78
N ALA A 126 13.30 0.45 5.52
CA ALA A 126 14.49 1.16 5.09
C ALA A 126 14.38 2.70 5.24
N PHE A 127 13.21 3.27 4.96
CA PHE A 127 12.97 4.71 5.18
C PHE A 127 13.04 5.08 6.66
N LYS A 128 12.39 4.30 7.52
CA LYS A 128 12.38 4.55 8.97
C LYS A 128 13.77 4.39 9.59
N GLU A 129 14.51 3.38 9.18
CA GLU A 129 15.90 3.20 9.57
C GLU A 129 16.78 4.41 9.15
N ALA A 130 16.64 4.87 7.92
CA ALA A 130 17.36 6.06 7.42
C ALA A 130 16.97 7.35 8.13
N GLU A 131 15.78 7.43 8.71
CA GLU A 131 15.30 8.51 9.58
C GLU A 131 15.81 8.40 11.02
N GLY A 132 16.52 7.32 11.35
CA GLY A 132 17.07 7.08 12.69
C GLY A 132 16.04 6.59 13.71
N GLU A 133 14.87 6.09 13.24
CA GLU A 133 13.88 5.53 14.15
C GLU A 133 14.37 4.21 14.77
N ASN A 134 14.16 4.03 16.08
CA ASN A 134 14.36 2.73 16.71
C ASN A 134 13.17 1.82 16.34
N LEU A 135 13.45 0.76 15.57
CA LEU A 135 12.45 -0.16 15.07
C LEU A 135 12.27 -1.41 15.94
N VAL A 136 13.05 -1.58 17.01
CA VAL A 136 12.94 -2.68 17.95
C VAL A 136 12.43 -2.15 19.30
N ASP A 137 11.27 -2.61 19.72
CA ASP A 137 10.66 -2.19 20.97
C ASP A 137 11.49 -2.72 22.18
N SER A 138 11.63 -1.88 23.20
CA SER A 138 12.44 -2.20 24.40
C SER A 138 11.88 -3.36 25.23
N THR A 139 10.61 -3.73 25.06
CA THR A 139 9.97 -4.86 25.72
C THR A 139 10.14 -6.18 24.98
N ALA A 140 10.74 -6.16 23.78
CA ALA A 140 11.03 -7.37 23.02
C ALA A 140 12.14 -8.19 23.69
N ILE A 141 11.95 -9.50 23.74
CA ILE A 141 12.92 -10.47 24.27
C ILE A 141 13.56 -11.17 23.08
N ILE A 142 14.86 -10.99 22.92
CA ILE A 142 15.65 -11.59 21.83
C ILE A 142 16.70 -12.50 22.49
N ASP A 143 16.44 -13.80 22.45
CA ASP A 143 17.26 -14.83 23.09
C ASP A 143 17.97 -15.70 22.04
N ASN A 144 19.30 -15.79 22.12
CA ASN A 144 20.14 -16.56 21.21
C ASN A 144 19.76 -16.36 19.72
N SER A 145 19.50 -15.09 19.32
CA SER A 145 18.92 -14.75 18.01
C SER A 145 19.62 -13.57 17.37
N THR A 146 19.54 -13.48 16.04
CA THR A 146 20.14 -12.39 15.25
C THR A 146 19.04 -11.61 14.53
N ILE A 147 19.07 -10.28 14.69
CA ILE A 147 18.24 -9.37 13.91
C ILE A 147 19.11 -8.72 12.84
N ILE A 148 18.75 -8.90 11.58
CA ILE A 148 19.44 -8.30 10.42
C ILE A 148 18.60 -7.11 9.95
N PRO A 149 19.03 -5.87 10.16
CA PRO A 149 18.27 -4.68 9.77
C PRO A 149 18.04 -4.57 8.24
N PRO A 150 17.01 -3.77 7.82
CA PRO A 150 15.99 -3.14 8.65
C PRO A 150 14.88 -4.12 9.06
N CYS A 151 14.51 -4.12 10.34
CA CYS A 151 13.43 -4.94 10.87
C CYS A 151 12.60 -4.14 11.89
N PHE A 152 11.30 -4.34 11.90
CA PHE A 152 10.43 -3.87 12.97
C PHE A 152 10.09 -5.02 13.91
N VAL A 153 10.30 -4.82 15.21
CA VAL A 153 9.95 -5.76 16.27
C VAL A 153 9.07 -5.04 17.28
N GLY A 154 7.81 -5.44 17.34
CA GLY A 154 6.79 -4.82 18.20
C GLY A 154 6.92 -5.18 19.67
N LYS A 155 6.02 -4.62 20.50
CA LYS A 155 5.98 -4.80 21.95
C LYS A 155 5.80 -6.27 22.33
N ASN A 156 6.46 -6.69 23.41
CA ASN A 156 6.30 -8.03 23.99
C ASN A 156 6.53 -9.19 23.00
N VAL A 157 7.25 -8.93 21.90
CA VAL A 157 7.68 -9.98 20.98
C VAL A 157 8.75 -10.84 21.63
N HIS A 158 8.67 -12.15 21.42
CA HIS A 158 9.67 -13.08 21.91
C HIS A 158 10.29 -13.87 20.75
N ILE A 159 11.59 -13.68 20.51
CA ILE A 159 12.37 -14.32 19.46
C ILE A 159 13.43 -15.20 20.12
N LYS A 160 13.45 -16.50 19.78
CA LYS A 160 14.40 -17.46 20.35
C LYS A 160 15.03 -18.34 19.27
N ASN A 161 16.36 -18.54 19.36
CA ASN A 161 17.14 -19.40 18.45
C ASN A 161 16.87 -19.09 16.96
N SER A 162 16.73 -17.82 16.58
CA SER A 162 16.20 -17.44 15.27
C SER A 162 17.05 -16.38 14.58
N THR A 163 16.95 -16.32 13.26
CA THR A 163 17.52 -15.25 12.44
C THR A 163 16.40 -14.51 11.72
N ILE A 164 16.26 -13.22 11.98
CA ILE A 164 15.17 -12.38 11.52
C ILE A 164 15.72 -11.25 10.65
N GLY A 165 15.24 -11.14 9.42
CA GLY A 165 15.61 -10.05 8.52
C GLY A 165 16.49 -10.45 7.34
N PRO A 166 16.76 -9.47 6.45
CA PRO A 166 16.18 -8.12 6.47
C PRO A 166 14.73 -8.09 5.95
N GLY A 167 14.06 -6.94 6.18
CA GLY A 167 12.72 -6.69 5.62
C GLY A 167 11.58 -7.37 6.36
N VAL A 168 11.76 -7.65 7.66
CA VAL A 168 10.75 -8.32 8.49
C VAL A 168 10.09 -7.32 9.44
N SER A 169 8.75 -7.36 9.50
CA SER A 169 7.95 -6.68 10.52
C SER A 169 7.22 -7.70 11.37
N ILE A 170 7.33 -7.58 12.69
CA ILE A 170 6.73 -8.49 13.67
C ILE A 170 5.82 -7.68 14.59
N GLY A 171 4.53 -8.04 14.62
CA GLY A 171 3.52 -7.43 15.47
C GLY A 171 3.63 -7.84 16.94
N GLU A 172 2.93 -7.08 17.79
CA GLU A 172 2.94 -7.21 19.24
C GLU A 172 2.60 -8.63 19.72
N GLY A 173 3.28 -9.07 20.79
CA GLY A 173 3.01 -10.32 21.48
C GLY A 173 3.29 -11.61 20.69
N THR A 174 3.90 -11.49 19.51
CA THR A 174 4.23 -12.62 18.63
C THR A 174 5.44 -13.38 19.17
N LYS A 175 5.42 -14.71 19.05
CA LYS A 175 6.52 -15.59 19.39
C LYS A 175 7.10 -16.25 18.14
N ILE A 176 8.43 -16.24 18.03
CA ILE A 176 9.17 -16.86 16.92
C ILE A 176 10.30 -17.70 17.51
N ILE A 177 10.29 -18.99 17.18
CA ILE A 177 11.21 -19.97 17.77
C ILE A 177 11.86 -20.80 16.66
N ASN A 178 13.17 -21.05 16.76
CA ASN A 178 13.94 -21.93 15.87
C ASN A 178 13.72 -21.59 14.38
N SER A 179 13.68 -20.31 14.00
CA SER A 179 13.19 -19.89 12.69
C SER A 179 14.16 -18.96 11.96
N GLN A 180 14.07 -18.94 10.62
CA GLN A 180 14.77 -18.00 9.75
C GLN A 180 13.76 -17.30 8.84
N LEU A 181 13.63 -15.98 8.96
CA LEU A 181 12.63 -15.20 8.24
C LEU A 181 13.26 -14.02 7.52
N LYS A 182 12.87 -13.82 6.25
CA LYS A 182 13.22 -12.65 5.43
C LYS A 182 11.98 -12.10 4.74
N ASN A 183 11.97 -10.79 4.46
CA ASN A 183 10.90 -10.15 3.68
C ASN A 183 9.50 -10.57 4.16
N ALA A 184 9.25 -10.53 5.46
CA ALA A 184 8.02 -11.05 6.05
C ALA A 184 7.24 -9.98 6.80
N LEU A 185 5.92 -10.11 6.79
CA LEU A 185 5.01 -9.29 7.57
C LEU A 185 4.17 -10.22 8.43
N ILE A 186 4.39 -10.14 9.75
CA ILE A 186 3.76 -10.98 10.74
C ILE A 186 2.94 -10.08 11.67
N GLN A 187 1.65 -10.36 11.78
CA GLN A 187 0.73 -9.61 12.63
C GLN A 187 0.86 -10.02 14.10
N ASN A 188 -0.05 -9.49 14.92
CA ASN A 188 0.04 -9.60 16.37
C ASN A 188 -0.31 -11.01 16.90
N HIS A 189 0.26 -11.35 18.06
CA HIS A 189 -0.09 -12.51 18.88
C HIS A 189 0.00 -13.86 18.15
N SER A 190 0.86 -13.96 17.14
CA SER A 190 1.10 -15.18 16.39
C SER A 190 2.22 -16.02 17.05
N HIS A 191 2.22 -17.33 16.79
CA HIS A 191 3.25 -18.26 17.25
C HIS A 191 3.80 -19.02 16.05
N LEU A 192 5.07 -18.78 15.74
CA LEU A 192 5.76 -19.39 14.60
C LEU A 192 6.95 -20.20 15.12
N GLU A 193 7.04 -21.45 14.70
CA GLU A 193 8.12 -22.35 15.11
C GLU A 193 8.64 -23.16 13.92
N ASN A 194 9.97 -23.43 13.93
CA ASN A 194 10.66 -24.26 12.94
C ASN A 194 10.45 -23.79 11.48
N ILE A 195 10.35 -22.47 11.25
CA ILE A 195 10.08 -21.90 9.92
C ILE A 195 11.35 -21.39 9.26
N GLN A 196 11.58 -21.79 8.01
CA GLN A 196 12.58 -21.17 7.14
C GLN A 196 11.86 -20.59 5.93
N CYS A 197 11.67 -19.28 5.89
CA CYS A 197 10.87 -18.63 4.84
C CYS A 197 11.44 -17.28 4.39
N ASP A 198 11.47 -17.11 3.07
CA ASP A 198 11.63 -15.81 2.41
C ASP A 198 10.31 -15.46 1.72
N LYS A 199 9.65 -14.38 2.15
CA LYS A 199 8.34 -13.89 1.71
C LYS A 199 7.15 -14.56 2.39
N ALA A 200 6.83 -14.10 3.59
CA ALA A 200 5.65 -14.54 4.33
C ALA A 200 4.73 -13.37 4.67
N MET A 201 3.42 -13.61 4.59
CA MET A 201 2.40 -12.75 5.21
C MET A 201 1.58 -13.60 6.16
N ILE A 202 1.57 -13.23 7.43
CA ILE A 202 0.95 -14.00 8.53
C ILE A 202 0.00 -13.06 9.27
N GLY A 203 -1.27 -13.46 9.39
CA GLY A 203 -2.31 -12.73 10.09
C GLY A 203 -2.13 -12.72 11.62
N ASN A 204 -3.12 -12.20 12.33
CA ASN A 204 -3.12 -12.21 13.78
C ASN A 204 -3.52 -13.60 14.32
N HIS A 205 -2.98 -13.94 15.51
CA HIS A 205 -3.33 -15.16 16.24
C HIS A 205 -3.10 -16.45 15.44
N VAL A 206 -2.17 -16.43 14.48
CA VAL A 206 -1.81 -17.61 13.71
C VAL A 206 -0.89 -18.50 14.52
N ARG A 207 -1.13 -19.80 14.50
CA ARG A 207 -0.19 -20.81 14.99
C ARG A 207 0.30 -21.66 13.82
N TYR A 208 1.61 -21.67 13.64
CA TYR A 208 2.22 -22.39 12.55
C TYR A 208 3.57 -23.00 12.93
N ASP A 209 3.71 -24.29 12.71
CA ASP A 209 4.94 -25.06 12.88
C ASP A 209 5.24 -25.78 11.54
N GLY A 210 6.46 -25.63 11.01
CA GLY A 210 6.86 -26.25 9.75
C GLY A 210 7.58 -25.37 8.75
N ASN A 211 7.93 -25.90 7.59
CA ASN A 211 8.79 -25.27 6.58
C ASN A 211 8.07 -25.05 5.24
N PRO A 212 7.41 -23.91 5.03
CA PRO A 212 6.77 -23.61 3.75
C PRO A 212 7.73 -22.94 2.76
N ASN A 213 7.48 -23.14 1.45
CA ASN A 213 8.17 -22.39 0.40
C ASN A 213 7.65 -20.95 0.24
N PHE A 214 6.35 -20.76 0.46
CA PHE A 214 5.65 -19.48 0.47
C PHE A 214 4.46 -19.58 1.40
N VAL A 215 4.22 -18.57 2.25
CA VAL A 215 3.11 -18.56 3.19
C VAL A 215 2.35 -17.25 3.14
N SER A 216 1.04 -17.35 3.02
CA SER A 216 0.09 -16.26 3.29
C SER A 216 -1.07 -16.86 4.10
N LEU A 217 -1.11 -16.55 5.40
CA LEU A 217 -2.12 -17.07 6.33
C LEU A 217 -2.92 -15.91 6.89
N GLY A 218 -4.25 -16.04 6.87
CA GLY A 218 -5.18 -15.13 7.51
C GLY A 218 -5.17 -15.23 9.03
N ASP A 219 -5.97 -14.41 9.68
CA ASP A 219 -6.11 -14.41 11.13
C ASP A 219 -6.63 -15.75 11.66
N TYR A 220 -6.17 -16.16 12.85
CA TYR A 220 -6.57 -17.39 13.54
C TYR A 220 -6.31 -18.70 12.80
N SER A 221 -5.44 -18.72 11.77
CA SER A 221 -5.04 -19.97 11.09
C SER A 221 -4.12 -20.80 11.98
N GLU A 222 -4.35 -22.11 12.01
CA GLU A 222 -3.48 -23.09 12.67
C GLU A 222 -3.06 -24.17 11.65
N LEU A 223 -1.75 -24.39 11.51
CA LEU A 223 -1.16 -25.42 10.66
C LEU A 223 -0.08 -26.16 11.46
N TYR A 224 -0.08 -27.47 11.35
CA TYR A 224 0.81 -28.39 12.09
C TYR A 224 1.60 -29.29 11.14
#